data_717086fdc1083b2bdeac5ef588c570d0
#
_entry.id   717086fdc1083b2bdeac5ef588c570d0
#
_cell.length_a   1.000
_cell.length_b   1.000
_cell.length_c   1.000
_cell.angle_alpha   90.00
_cell.angle_beta   90.00
_cell.angle_gamma   90.00
#
_symmetry.space_group_name_H-M   'P 1'
#
loop_
_entity.id
_entity.type
_entity.pdbx_description
1 polymer ?
#
loop_
_entity_poly.entity_id
_entity_poly.type
_entity_poly.pdbx_seq_one_letter_code
_entity_poly.pdbx_strand_id
1 'polypeptide(L)'
;ERLEALIAIEHDDHATAAAIRAADPPPWLRIIPAPPGGPRTKPRAMNHALDLARGEIVGIYDAEDRPDPGQIRRAAAIFAKAPPRLACLQARLAFHNTADGWLPRCFAIEYIQWFHLVLPAMRRMGFPIPLGGTSLFFRRRALERLGAWDAWNVTEDADLGLRLARAGYETGLVDSDTQEEAVSRPLAWIRQRSRWQKGYLHTWMTHMRRPVRLWRGLG
;
A
#
# COMPACT_ATOMS: atom_id res chain seq x y z
N GLU A 1 21.69 -7.22 -8.50
CA GLU A 1 20.55 -6.50 -7.92
C GLU A 1 20.72 -6.42 -6.40
N ARG A 2 20.50 -5.23 -5.83
CA ARG A 2 20.55 -5.04 -4.37
C ARG A 2 19.10 -5.02 -3.87
N LEU A 3 18.62 -6.14 -3.34
CA LEU A 3 17.31 -6.29 -2.71
C LEU A 3 17.50 -6.50 -1.20
N GLU A 4 16.68 -5.85 -0.40
CA GLU A 4 16.47 -6.18 1.01
C GLU A 4 14.96 -6.36 1.25
N ALA A 5 14.60 -7.21 2.18
CA ALA A 5 13.25 -7.36 2.68
C ALA A 5 13.22 -7.11 4.19
N LEU A 6 12.28 -6.30 4.64
CA LEU A 6 12.07 -5.99 6.05
C LEU A 6 10.69 -6.52 6.44
N ILE A 7 10.65 -7.52 7.30
CA ILE A 7 9.40 -8.02 7.87
C ILE A 7 9.16 -7.29 9.18
N ALA A 8 8.24 -6.33 9.14
CA ALA A 8 7.82 -5.60 10.33
C ALA A 8 6.82 -6.42 11.14
N ILE A 9 7.13 -6.67 12.40
CA ILE A 9 6.28 -7.40 13.35
C ILE A 9 6.12 -6.58 14.64
N GLU A 10 5.12 -6.88 15.46
CA GLU A 10 5.04 -6.29 16.79
C GLU A 10 6.19 -6.80 17.68
N HIS A 11 6.65 -5.98 18.61
CA HIS A 11 7.82 -6.29 19.44
C HIS A 11 7.65 -7.54 20.33
N ASP A 12 6.41 -7.88 20.68
CA ASP A 12 6.02 -9.01 21.52
C ASP A 12 5.50 -10.21 20.71
N ASP A 13 5.54 -10.16 19.37
CA ASP A 13 5.16 -11.28 18.52
C ASP A 13 6.32 -12.27 18.31
N HIS A 14 6.65 -12.95 19.42
CA HIS A 14 7.73 -13.94 19.43
C HIS A 14 7.40 -15.18 18.57
N ALA A 15 6.10 -15.51 18.42
CA ALA A 15 5.66 -16.66 17.63
C ALA A 15 5.95 -16.46 16.15
N THR A 16 5.54 -15.31 15.59
CA THR A 16 5.84 -14.97 14.19
C THR A 16 7.34 -14.87 13.96
N ALA A 17 8.08 -14.23 14.88
CA ALA A 17 9.55 -14.15 14.78
C ALA A 17 10.21 -15.54 14.76
N ALA A 18 9.74 -16.48 15.60
CA ALA A 18 10.25 -17.85 15.62
C ALA A 18 9.93 -18.59 14.33
N ALA A 19 8.69 -18.47 13.81
CA ALA A 19 8.27 -19.09 12.55
C ALA A 19 9.12 -18.60 11.36
N ILE A 20 9.38 -17.29 11.28
CA ILE A 20 10.24 -16.73 10.22
C ILE A 20 11.65 -17.30 10.31
N ARG A 21 12.24 -17.36 11.50
CA ARG A 21 13.58 -17.94 11.68
C ARG A 21 13.64 -19.42 11.32
N ALA A 22 12.58 -20.17 11.66
CA ALA A 22 12.49 -21.60 11.33
C ALA A 22 12.38 -21.87 9.82
N ALA A 23 11.92 -20.89 9.05
CA ALA A 23 11.84 -20.97 7.60
C ALA A 23 13.20 -20.74 6.89
N ASP A 24 14.29 -20.59 7.64
CA ASP A 24 15.65 -20.32 7.14
C ASP A 24 15.70 -19.20 6.09
N PRO A 25 15.31 -17.97 6.46
CA PRO A 25 15.18 -16.88 5.51
C PRO A 25 16.54 -16.48 4.92
N PRO A 26 16.56 -15.99 3.67
CA PRO A 26 17.78 -15.55 3.04
C PRO A 26 18.40 -14.34 3.77
N PRO A 27 19.72 -14.11 3.69
CA PRO A 27 20.43 -13.09 4.48
C PRO A 27 20.03 -11.64 4.18
N TRP A 28 19.36 -11.40 3.04
CA TRP A 28 18.82 -10.09 2.68
C TRP A 28 17.43 -9.80 3.29
N LEU A 29 16.85 -10.77 4.01
CA LEU A 29 15.61 -10.60 4.77
C LEU A 29 15.93 -10.33 6.24
N ARG A 30 15.35 -9.28 6.80
CA ARG A 30 15.51 -8.90 8.21
C ARG A 30 14.17 -8.79 8.90
N ILE A 31 14.08 -9.30 10.12
CA ILE A 31 12.93 -9.10 11.00
C ILE A 31 13.11 -7.78 11.73
N ILE A 32 12.11 -6.92 11.67
CA ILE A 32 12.10 -5.60 12.31
C ILE A 32 10.98 -5.55 13.34
N PRO A 33 11.27 -5.76 14.64
CA PRO A 33 10.29 -5.58 15.69
C PRO A 33 9.93 -4.11 15.83
N ALA A 34 8.64 -3.78 15.73
CA ALA A 34 8.18 -2.43 16.00
C ALA A 34 8.42 -2.06 17.47
N PRO A 35 8.77 -0.81 17.81
CA PRO A 35 9.04 -0.43 19.20
C PRO A 35 7.77 -0.57 20.05
N PRO A 36 7.89 -0.79 21.38
CA PRO A 36 6.74 -0.87 22.26
C PRO A 36 5.93 0.43 22.26
N GLY A 37 4.64 0.34 22.59
CA GLY A 37 3.71 1.48 22.61
C GLY A 37 2.69 1.42 21.47
N GLY A 38 1.85 2.43 21.39
CA GLY A 38 0.75 2.52 20.42
C GLY A 38 0.88 3.66 19.43
N PRO A 39 0.02 3.69 18.42
CA PRO A 39 -0.97 2.67 18.07
C PRO A 39 -0.31 1.42 17.46
N ARG A 40 -0.86 0.23 17.72
CA ARG A 40 -0.44 -1.02 17.07
C ARG A 40 -1.12 -1.12 15.70
N THR A 41 -0.48 -0.55 14.70
CA THR A 41 -1.03 -0.44 13.35
C THR A 41 0.04 -0.72 12.31
N LYS A 42 -0.39 -1.24 11.15
CA LYS A 42 0.47 -1.47 9.98
C LYS A 42 1.29 -0.20 9.62
N PRO A 43 0.69 0.99 9.47
CA PRO A 43 1.44 2.19 9.08
C PRO A 43 2.50 2.59 10.11
N ARG A 44 2.29 2.37 11.41
CA ARG A 44 3.33 2.60 12.41
C ARG A 44 4.52 1.66 12.25
N ALA A 45 4.24 0.37 12.03
CA ALA A 45 5.29 -0.62 11.79
C ALA A 45 6.06 -0.33 10.48
N MET A 46 5.34 0.07 9.42
CA MET A 46 5.95 0.50 8.15
C MET A 46 6.84 1.73 8.32
N ASN A 47 6.41 2.74 9.09
CA ASN A 47 7.23 3.93 9.37
C ASN A 47 8.53 3.56 10.08
N HIS A 48 8.46 2.69 11.07
CA HIS A 48 9.66 2.20 11.76
C HIS A 48 10.59 1.40 10.82
N ALA A 49 10.03 0.55 9.98
CA ALA A 49 10.82 -0.20 8.99
C ALA A 49 11.45 0.73 7.93
N LEU A 50 10.76 1.82 7.56
CA LEU A 50 11.27 2.80 6.60
C LEU A 50 12.55 3.49 7.09
N ASP A 51 12.65 3.81 8.39
CA ASP A 51 13.85 4.40 8.98
C ASP A 51 15.07 3.47 8.86
N LEU A 52 14.83 2.16 8.81
CA LEU A 52 15.86 1.13 8.71
C LEU A 52 16.12 0.63 7.27
N ALA A 53 15.27 1.04 6.33
CA ALA A 53 15.39 0.70 4.93
C ALA A 53 16.55 1.45 4.27
N ARG A 54 17.23 0.82 3.31
CA ARG A 54 18.41 1.36 2.62
C ARG A 54 18.15 1.63 1.14
N GLY A 55 17.10 1.00 0.59
CA GLY A 55 16.76 1.08 -0.83
C GLY A 55 16.26 2.48 -1.25
N GLU A 56 16.55 2.86 -2.49
CA GLU A 56 15.99 4.09 -3.10
C GLU A 56 14.50 3.94 -3.47
N ILE A 57 14.08 2.71 -3.69
CA ILE A 57 12.69 2.32 -3.96
C ILE A 57 12.22 1.47 -2.79
N VAL A 58 11.07 1.81 -2.23
CA VAL A 58 10.41 1.08 -1.15
C VAL A 58 9.18 0.40 -1.71
N GLY A 59 9.14 -0.92 -1.64
CA GLY A 59 7.96 -1.73 -1.97
C GLY A 59 7.20 -2.14 -0.72
N ILE A 60 5.87 -2.12 -0.76
CA ILE A 60 5.00 -2.53 0.34
C ILE A 60 4.17 -3.74 -0.10
N TYR A 61 4.20 -4.78 0.72
CA TYR A 61 3.39 -5.98 0.58
C TYR A 61 2.78 -6.38 1.93
N ASP A 62 1.60 -6.95 1.89
CA ASP A 62 1.02 -7.64 3.04
C ASP A 62 1.58 -9.06 3.13
N ALA A 63 1.53 -9.67 4.31
CA ALA A 63 2.18 -10.96 4.54
C ALA A 63 1.56 -12.10 3.74
N GLU A 64 0.27 -11.99 3.40
CA GLU A 64 -0.49 -12.93 2.59
C GLU A 64 -0.41 -12.73 1.08
N ASP A 65 0.24 -11.64 0.64
CA ASP A 65 0.32 -11.30 -0.77
C ASP A 65 1.12 -12.30 -1.61
N ARG A 66 0.64 -12.55 -2.81
CA ARG A 66 1.30 -13.37 -3.83
C ARG A 66 1.50 -12.54 -5.10
N PRO A 67 2.54 -11.69 -5.14
CA PRO A 67 2.82 -10.87 -6.31
C PRO A 67 3.37 -11.69 -7.48
N ASP A 68 3.14 -11.22 -8.70
CA ASP A 68 3.82 -11.75 -9.87
C ASP A 68 5.35 -11.76 -9.67
N PRO A 69 6.07 -12.84 -10.02
CA PRO A 69 7.52 -12.96 -9.78
C PRO A 69 8.38 -11.83 -10.39
N GLY A 70 7.91 -11.18 -11.43
CA GLY A 70 8.60 -10.07 -12.10
C GLY A 70 8.22 -8.67 -11.62
N GLN A 71 7.30 -8.55 -10.65
CA GLN A 71 6.68 -7.26 -10.29
C GLN A 71 7.68 -6.22 -9.81
N ILE A 72 8.59 -6.58 -8.90
CA ILE A 72 9.63 -5.68 -8.36
C ILE A 72 10.55 -5.18 -9.49
N ARG A 73 10.94 -6.05 -10.42
CA ARG A 73 11.78 -5.67 -11.58
C ARG A 73 11.06 -4.71 -12.51
N ARG A 74 9.77 -4.95 -12.76
CA ARG A 74 8.93 -4.03 -13.58
C ARG A 74 8.84 -2.67 -12.93
N ALA A 75 8.55 -2.59 -11.63
CA ALA A 75 8.51 -1.34 -10.89
C ALA A 75 9.85 -0.59 -10.94
N ALA A 76 10.95 -1.28 -10.69
CA ALA A 76 12.30 -0.70 -10.76
C ALA A 76 12.64 -0.19 -12.18
N ALA A 77 12.28 -0.96 -13.23
CA ALA A 77 12.51 -0.56 -14.61
C ALA A 77 11.69 0.68 -15.01
N ILE A 78 10.45 0.81 -14.51
CA ILE A 78 9.63 2.00 -14.72
C ILE A 78 10.28 3.20 -14.03
N PHE A 79 10.65 3.10 -12.75
CA PHE A 79 11.28 4.21 -12.03
C PHE A 79 12.62 4.65 -12.63
N ALA A 80 13.40 3.72 -13.18
CA ALA A 80 14.68 4.03 -13.82
C ALA A 80 14.53 4.97 -15.04
N LYS A 81 13.38 4.88 -15.74
CA LYS A 81 13.09 5.68 -16.95
C LYS A 81 12.16 6.87 -16.68
N ALA A 82 11.47 6.86 -15.55
CA ALA A 82 10.45 7.85 -15.23
C ALA A 82 11.05 9.13 -14.62
N PRO A 83 10.43 10.28 -14.86
CA PRO A 83 10.82 11.52 -14.23
C PRO A 83 10.65 11.45 -12.70
N PRO A 84 11.40 12.27 -11.92
CA PRO A 84 11.31 12.26 -10.46
C PRO A 84 9.91 12.54 -9.89
N ARG A 85 9.04 13.22 -10.63
CA ARG A 85 7.67 13.49 -10.23
C ARG A 85 6.81 12.23 -10.16
N LEU A 86 7.11 11.17 -10.94
CA LEU A 86 6.52 9.86 -10.74
C LEU A 86 7.10 9.25 -9.46
N ALA A 87 6.39 9.39 -8.36
CA ALA A 87 6.87 9.04 -7.02
C ALA A 87 6.27 7.77 -6.45
N CYS A 88 5.14 7.31 -7.00
CA CYS A 88 4.47 6.09 -6.60
C CYS A 88 4.06 5.25 -7.81
N LEU A 89 4.07 3.94 -7.63
CA LEU A 89 3.52 2.96 -8.56
C LEU A 89 2.59 2.03 -7.78
N GLN A 90 1.39 1.80 -8.33
CA GLN A 90 0.42 0.84 -7.82
C GLN A 90 0.32 -0.33 -8.79
N ALA A 91 0.56 -1.55 -8.32
CA ALA A 91 0.22 -2.76 -9.05
C ALA A 91 -1.24 -3.14 -8.86
N ARG A 92 -1.79 -3.99 -9.72
CA ARG A 92 -3.18 -4.43 -9.61
C ARG A 92 -3.31 -5.46 -8.49
N LEU A 93 -4.44 -5.42 -7.80
CA LEU A 93 -4.83 -6.42 -6.83
C LEU A 93 -5.90 -7.33 -7.42
N ALA A 94 -5.79 -8.62 -7.19
CA ALA A 94 -6.71 -9.66 -7.66
C ALA A 94 -6.94 -10.68 -6.55
N PHE A 95 -7.95 -11.54 -6.69
CA PHE A 95 -8.28 -12.53 -5.66
C PHE A 95 -8.17 -13.94 -6.20
N HIS A 96 -7.48 -14.82 -5.45
CA HIS A 96 -7.28 -16.22 -5.84
C HIS A 96 -8.43 -17.13 -5.39
N ASN A 97 -9.21 -16.73 -4.39
CA ASN A 97 -10.25 -17.58 -3.77
C ASN A 97 -11.67 -17.32 -4.27
N THR A 98 -11.82 -16.97 -5.54
CA THR A 98 -13.14 -16.71 -6.16
C THR A 98 -14.08 -17.93 -6.16
N ALA A 99 -13.54 -19.14 -6.01
CA ALA A 99 -14.32 -20.37 -5.90
C ALA A 99 -15.02 -20.54 -4.54
N ASP A 100 -14.61 -19.81 -3.49
CA ASP A 100 -15.11 -19.98 -2.11
C ASP A 100 -16.52 -19.44 -1.88
N GLY A 101 -17.13 -18.80 -2.88
CA GLY A 101 -18.49 -18.33 -2.78
C GLY A 101 -18.83 -17.12 -3.64
N TRP A 102 -20.03 -16.62 -3.47
CA TRP A 102 -20.52 -15.47 -4.23
C TRP A 102 -19.81 -14.15 -3.83
N LEU A 103 -19.49 -14.00 -2.55
CA LEU A 103 -18.89 -12.77 -2.02
C LEU A 103 -17.47 -12.54 -2.55
N PRO A 104 -16.55 -13.52 -2.54
CA PRO A 104 -15.25 -13.41 -3.23
C PRO A 104 -15.37 -13.10 -4.73
N ARG A 105 -16.39 -13.62 -5.41
CA ARG A 105 -16.66 -13.27 -6.83
C ARG A 105 -17.05 -11.81 -7.00
N CYS A 106 -17.91 -11.28 -6.12
CA CYS A 106 -18.25 -9.86 -6.14
C CYS A 106 -17.00 -8.98 -5.90
N PHE A 107 -16.13 -9.37 -4.96
CA PHE A 107 -14.87 -8.69 -4.75
C PHE A 107 -13.98 -8.70 -5.99
N ALA A 108 -13.85 -9.85 -6.64
CA ALA A 108 -13.04 -9.96 -7.86
C ALA A 108 -13.57 -9.04 -8.98
N ILE A 109 -14.88 -8.98 -9.18
CA ILE A 109 -15.51 -8.07 -10.16
C ILE A 109 -15.23 -6.61 -9.80
N GLU A 110 -15.40 -6.23 -8.53
CA GLU A 110 -15.14 -4.87 -8.03
C GLU A 110 -13.69 -4.46 -8.28
N TYR A 111 -12.72 -5.35 -7.97
CA TYR A 111 -11.30 -5.06 -8.13
C TYR A 111 -10.86 -5.04 -9.60
N ILE A 112 -11.41 -5.93 -10.44
CA ILE A 112 -11.21 -5.85 -11.89
C ILE A 112 -11.68 -4.50 -12.40
N GLN A 113 -12.90 -4.08 -12.05
CA GLN A 113 -13.42 -2.77 -12.44
C GLN A 113 -12.52 -1.64 -11.93
N TRP A 114 -12.10 -1.70 -10.65
CA TRP A 114 -11.28 -0.67 -10.04
C TRP A 114 -9.92 -0.54 -10.71
N PHE A 115 -9.15 -1.63 -10.79
CA PHE A 115 -7.78 -1.60 -11.27
C PHE A 115 -7.63 -1.54 -12.80
N HIS A 116 -8.60 -2.06 -13.56
CA HIS A 116 -8.51 -2.07 -15.03
C HIS A 116 -9.29 -0.94 -15.71
N LEU A 117 -10.27 -0.34 -15.05
CA LEU A 117 -11.09 0.72 -15.64
C LEU A 117 -10.98 2.03 -14.88
N VAL A 118 -11.28 2.04 -13.56
CA VAL A 118 -11.41 3.27 -12.79
C VAL A 118 -10.05 3.95 -12.58
N LEU A 119 -9.06 3.26 -12.04
CA LEU A 119 -7.75 3.86 -11.79
C LEU A 119 -7.04 4.33 -13.09
N PRO A 120 -7.04 3.55 -14.19
CA PRO A 120 -6.53 4.05 -15.46
C PRO A 120 -7.26 5.28 -15.99
N ALA A 121 -8.59 5.36 -15.85
CA ALA A 121 -9.36 6.53 -16.23
C ALA A 121 -9.01 7.75 -15.38
N MET A 122 -8.96 7.59 -14.05
CA MET A 122 -8.55 8.66 -13.12
C MET A 122 -7.15 9.20 -13.48
N ARG A 123 -6.19 8.29 -13.73
CA ARG A 123 -4.85 8.69 -14.14
C ARG A 123 -4.84 9.49 -15.44
N ARG A 124 -5.61 9.08 -16.47
CA ARG A 124 -5.70 9.80 -17.73
C ARG A 124 -6.31 11.20 -17.58
N MET A 125 -7.23 11.35 -16.63
CA MET A 125 -7.87 12.62 -16.31
C MET A 125 -7.05 13.49 -15.35
N GLY A 126 -5.89 13.02 -14.90
CA GLY A 126 -5.04 13.76 -13.95
C GLY A 126 -5.58 13.79 -12.52
N PHE A 127 -6.53 12.92 -12.16
CA PHE A 127 -7.05 12.84 -10.81
C PHE A 127 -6.08 12.13 -9.85
N PRO A 128 -6.10 12.49 -8.56
CA PRO A 128 -5.39 11.76 -7.53
C PRO A 128 -5.78 10.28 -7.54
N ILE A 129 -4.79 9.40 -7.44
CA ILE A 129 -5.01 7.95 -7.36
C ILE A 129 -5.12 7.55 -5.89
N PRO A 130 -6.27 7.05 -5.41
CA PRO A 130 -6.36 6.43 -4.11
C PRO A 130 -5.60 5.10 -4.16
N LEU A 131 -4.62 4.96 -3.26
CA LEU A 131 -3.77 3.78 -3.22
C LEU A 131 -4.49 2.61 -2.54
N GLY A 132 -4.09 1.38 -2.87
CA GLY A 132 -4.78 0.16 -2.46
C GLY A 132 -4.11 -0.61 -1.31
N GLY A 133 -3.36 0.01 -0.44
CA GLY A 133 -2.84 -0.60 0.80
C GLY A 133 -1.64 -1.52 0.63
N THR A 134 -1.53 -2.23 -0.48
CA THR A 134 -0.43 -3.15 -0.79
C THR A 134 0.00 -3.06 -2.24
N SER A 135 1.08 -3.77 -2.59
CA SER A 135 1.68 -3.77 -3.94
C SER A 135 1.96 -2.38 -4.47
N LEU A 136 2.47 -1.56 -3.56
CA LEU A 136 2.84 -0.17 -3.76
C LEU A 136 4.35 -0.04 -3.81
N PHE A 137 4.83 0.79 -4.72
CA PHE A 137 6.25 1.12 -4.81
C PHE A 137 6.41 2.62 -4.77
N PHE A 138 7.35 3.10 -3.96
CA PHE A 138 7.57 4.53 -3.77
C PHE A 138 9.04 4.88 -4.03
N ARG A 139 9.28 6.07 -4.58
CA ARG A 139 10.58 6.70 -4.40
C ARG A 139 10.72 7.07 -2.93
N ARG A 140 11.70 6.49 -2.24
CA ARG A 140 11.92 6.70 -0.80
C ARG A 140 11.95 8.18 -0.42
N ARG A 141 12.69 9.00 -1.17
CA ARG A 141 12.80 10.45 -0.91
C ARG A 141 11.46 11.18 -0.95
N ALA A 142 10.54 10.78 -1.82
CA ALA A 142 9.20 11.37 -1.89
C ALA A 142 8.37 10.96 -0.68
N LEU A 143 8.43 9.69 -0.29
CA LEU A 143 7.74 9.16 0.89
C LEU A 143 8.21 9.85 2.18
N GLU A 144 9.53 10.00 2.37
CA GLU A 144 10.13 10.70 3.51
C GLU A 144 9.72 12.18 3.56
N ARG A 145 9.72 12.89 2.43
CA ARG A 145 9.29 14.29 2.34
C ARG A 145 7.83 14.51 2.73
N LEU A 146 6.99 13.52 2.51
CA LEU A 146 5.58 13.56 2.90
C LEU A 146 5.34 13.15 4.35
N GLY A 147 6.37 12.73 5.09
CA GLY A 147 6.24 12.24 6.46
C GLY A 147 5.67 10.82 6.53
N ALA A 148 5.86 10.03 5.47
CA ALA A 148 5.47 8.62 5.35
C ALA A 148 3.96 8.39 5.62
N TRP A 149 3.57 7.34 6.33
CA TRP A 149 2.17 6.98 6.57
C TRP A 149 1.62 7.57 7.87
N ASP A 150 0.35 7.99 7.86
CA ASP A 150 -0.33 8.38 9.10
C ASP A 150 -0.66 7.12 9.92
N ALA A 151 0.03 6.95 11.03
CA ALA A 151 -0.13 5.80 11.92
C ALA A 151 -1.52 5.68 12.57
N TRP A 152 -2.32 6.74 12.56
CA TRP A 152 -3.65 6.80 13.14
C TRP A 152 -4.77 6.65 12.13
N ASN A 153 -4.46 6.68 10.84
CA ASN A 153 -5.44 6.51 9.78
C ASN A 153 -5.56 5.03 9.37
N VAL A 154 -6.78 4.54 9.25
CA VAL A 154 -7.06 3.14 8.86
C VAL A 154 -7.01 2.92 7.35
N THR A 155 -7.00 4.02 6.57
CA THR A 155 -6.80 4.06 5.12
C THR A 155 -5.65 5.02 4.83
N GLU A 156 -4.53 4.75 5.47
CA GLU A 156 -3.29 5.51 5.36
C GLU A 156 -2.75 5.58 3.94
N ASP A 157 -3.07 4.58 3.14
CA ASP A 157 -2.78 4.45 1.72
C ASP A 157 -3.54 5.48 0.88
N ALA A 158 -4.86 5.56 1.04
CA ALA A 158 -5.69 6.54 0.33
C ALA A 158 -5.31 7.99 0.71
N ASP A 159 -5.03 8.24 2.00
CA ASP A 159 -4.52 9.52 2.48
C ASP A 159 -3.17 9.85 1.84
N LEU A 160 -2.25 8.89 1.79
CA LEU A 160 -0.93 9.08 1.18
C LEU A 160 -1.04 9.37 -0.32
N GLY A 161 -1.94 8.69 -1.04
CA GLY A 161 -2.23 8.96 -2.46
C GLY A 161 -2.65 10.41 -2.70
N LEU A 162 -3.51 10.94 -1.83
CA LEU A 162 -3.95 12.33 -1.89
C LEU A 162 -2.82 13.31 -1.51
N ARG A 163 -1.99 12.97 -0.52
CA ARG A 163 -0.82 13.80 -0.14
C ARG A 163 0.24 13.84 -1.26
N LEU A 164 0.46 12.73 -1.97
CA LEU A 164 1.33 12.67 -3.15
C LEU A 164 0.85 13.66 -4.22
N ALA A 165 -0.43 13.57 -4.62
CA ALA A 165 -1.00 14.47 -5.61
C ALA A 165 -0.90 15.93 -5.21
N ARG A 166 -1.24 16.28 -3.96
CA ARG A 166 -1.13 17.65 -3.42
C ARG A 166 0.30 18.19 -3.37
N ALA A 167 1.29 17.32 -3.32
CA ALA A 167 2.70 17.70 -3.39
C ALA A 167 3.24 17.76 -4.82
N GLY A 168 2.39 17.60 -5.84
CA GLY A 168 2.76 17.62 -7.25
C GLY A 168 3.41 16.33 -7.75
N TYR A 169 3.30 15.23 -6.99
CA TYR A 169 3.77 13.93 -7.42
C TYR A 169 2.70 13.18 -8.21
N GLU A 170 3.16 12.30 -9.09
CA GLU A 170 2.32 11.41 -9.88
C GLU A 170 2.36 9.99 -9.33
N THR A 171 1.22 9.31 -9.42
CA THR A 171 1.10 7.87 -9.22
C THR A 171 0.91 7.17 -10.55
N GLY A 172 1.77 6.21 -10.86
CA GLY A 172 1.67 5.34 -12.02
C GLY A 172 0.99 4.02 -11.66
N LEU A 173 0.61 3.27 -12.70
CA LEU A 173 0.06 1.92 -12.57
C LEU A 173 1.04 0.93 -13.20
N VAL A 174 1.25 -0.22 -12.55
CA VAL A 174 2.09 -1.31 -13.04
C VAL A 174 1.21 -2.41 -13.60
N ASP A 175 1.50 -2.85 -14.81
CA ASP A 175 0.85 -4.00 -15.43
C ASP A 175 1.41 -5.30 -14.84
N SER A 176 0.96 -5.61 -13.64
CA SER A 176 1.36 -6.78 -12.85
C SER A 176 0.34 -6.99 -11.73
N ASP A 177 0.03 -8.24 -11.44
CA ASP A 177 -0.99 -8.60 -10.47
C ASP A 177 -0.36 -9.08 -9.15
N THR A 178 -1.08 -8.82 -8.06
CA THR A 178 -0.86 -9.45 -6.76
C THR A 178 -2.14 -10.15 -6.36
N GLN A 179 -2.03 -11.43 -6.05
CA GLN A 179 -3.15 -12.24 -5.60
C GLN A 179 -3.28 -12.12 -4.08
N GLU A 180 -4.49 -11.81 -3.65
CA GLU A 180 -4.92 -11.71 -2.25
C GLU A 180 -6.04 -12.72 -1.95
N GLU A 181 -6.44 -12.81 -0.69
CA GLU A 181 -7.60 -13.57 -0.26
C GLU A 181 -8.78 -12.65 0.03
N ALA A 182 -9.87 -12.78 -0.74
CA ALA A 182 -11.10 -12.03 -0.48
C ALA A 182 -11.85 -12.62 0.72
N VAL A 183 -12.43 -11.74 1.52
CA VAL A 183 -13.28 -12.14 2.66
C VAL A 183 -14.51 -12.90 2.14
N SER A 184 -14.71 -14.13 2.62
CA SER A 184 -15.81 -15.02 2.22
C SER A 184 -17.04 -14.97 3.14
N ARG A 185 -16.90 -14.39 4.35
CA ARG A 185 -17.96 -14.34 5.37
C ARG A 185 -18.62 -12.96 5.41
N PRO A 186 -19.98 -12.85 5.29
CA PRO A 186 -20.68 -11.56 5.24
C PRO A 186 -20.41 -10.64 6.43
N LEU A 187 -20.39 -11.16 7.66
CA LEU A 187 -20.13 -10.35 8.86
C LEU A 187 -18.69 -9.80 8.88
N ALA A 188 -17.70 -10.59 8.45
CA ALA A 188 -16.32 -10.14 8.33
C ALA A 188 -16.19 -9.06 7.24
N TRP A 189 -16.91 -9.23 6.13
CA TRP A 189 -17.00 -8.25 5.06
C TRP A 189 -17.59 -6.91 5.54
N ILE A 190 -18.70 -6.94 6.28
CA ILE A 190 -19.31 -5.72 6.84
C ILE A 190 -18.30 -5.01 7.76
N ARG A 191 -17.60 -5.74 8.63
CA ARG A 191 -16.58 -5.17 9.53
C ARG A 191 -15.42 -4.54 8.75
N GLN A 192 -14.94 -5.21 7.71
CA GLN A 192 -13.87 -4.71 6.85
C GLN A 192 -14.30 -3.42 6.13
N ARG A 193 -15.49 -3.43 5.49
CA ARG A 193 -16.04 -2.26 4.79
C ARG A 193 -16.33 -1.08 5.72
N SER A 194 -16.87 -1.34 6.89
CA SER A 194 -17.11 -0.29 7.90
C SER A 194 -15.81 0.37 8.34
N ARG A 195 -14.73 -0.42 8.50
CA ARG A 195 -13.41 0.09 8.82
C ARG A 195 -12.87 0.99 7.68
N TRP A 196 -12.99 0.56 6.43
CA TRP A 196 -12.57 1.37 5.28
C TRP A 196 -13.37 2.66 5.15
N GLN A 197 -14.69 2.59 5.27
CA GLN A 197 -15.53 3.79 5.22
C GLN A 197 -15.16 4.80 6.32
N LYS A 198 -14.87 4.33 7.53
CA LYS A 198 -14.37 5.18 8.62
C LYS A 198 -13.05 5.85 8.25
N GLY A 199 -12.13 5.12 7.65
CA GLY A 199 -10.84 5.66 7.21
C GLY A 199 -11.00 6.70 6.11
N TYR A 200 -11.81 6.43 5.08
CA TYR A 200 -12.12 7.40 4.02
C TYR A 200 -12.78 8.67 4.56
N LEU A 201 -13.72 8.54 5.50
CA LEU A 201 -14.32 9.69 6.15
C LEU A 201 -13.29 10.50 6.93
N HIS A 202 -12.38 9.86 7.65
CA HIS A 202 -11.29 10.52 8.36
C HIS A 202 -10.36 11.26 7.40
N THR A 203 -9.94 10.63 6.31
CA THR A 203 -9.12 11.23 5.25
C THR A 203 -9.84 12.43 4.63
N TRP A 204 -11.13 12.27 4.28
CA TRP A 204 -11.93 13.35 3.74
C TRP A 204 -12.00 14.55 4.70
N MET A 205 -12.37 14.33 5.97
CA MET A 205 -12.43 15.39 6.98
C MET A 205 -11.08 16.09 7.18
N THR A 206 -9.98 15.34 7.17
CA THR A 206 -8.63 15.88 7.34
C THR A 206 -8.27 16.83 6.20
N HIS A 207 -8.52 16.43 4.97
CA HIS A 207 -8.18 17.23 3.79
C HIS A 207 -9.14 18.39 3.56
N MET A 208 -10.43 18.23 3.89
CA MET A 208 -11.45 19.27 3.74
C MET A 208 -11.42 20.35 4.82
N ARG A 209 -10.62 20.22 5.87
CA ARG A 209 -10.43 21.28 6.87
C ARG A 209 -9.97 22.61 6.26
N ARG A 210 -9.28 22.56 5.12
CA ARG A 210 -8.77 23.72 4.39
C ARG A 210 -9.07 23.57 2.89
N PRO A 211 -10.33 23.73 2.47
CA PRO A 211 -10.77 23.41 1.12
C PRO A 211 -10.08 24.25 0.05
N VAL A 212 -9.81 25.54 0.31
CA VAL A 212 -9.07 26.39 -0.60
C VAL A 212 -7.62 25.89 -0.80
N ARG A 213 -6.99 25.40 0.27
CA ARG A 213 -5.64 24.84 0.20
C ARG A 213 -5.62 23.49 -0.52
N LEU A 214 -6.67 22.70 -0.35
CA LEU A 214 -6.86 21.46 -1.09
C LEU A 214 -6.99 21.74 -2.58
N TRP A 215 -7.88 22.65 -2.95
CA TRP A 215 -8.09 23.07 -4.33
C TRP A 215 -6.79 23.56 -4.99
N ARG A 216 -6.06 24.47 -4.34
CA ARG A 216 -4.78 24.96 -4.87
C ARG A 216 -3.69 23.89 -4.99
N GLY A 217 -3.77 22.83 -4.20
CA GLY A 217 -2.81 21.73 -4.23
C GLY A 217 -3.14 20.64 -5.24
N LEU A 218 -4.37 20.61 -5.76
CA LEU A 218 -4.79 19.61 -6.77
C LEU A 218 -4.91 20.19 -8.19
N GLY A 219 -4.76 21.50 -8.36
CA GLY A 219 -4.82 22.21 -9.64
C GLY A 219 -6.15 22.90 -9.82
#